data_e8829505051fed5c31b9db056797723d
#
_entry.id   e8829505051fed5c31b9db056797723d
#
_cell.length_a   1.000
_cell.length_b   1.000
_cell.length_c   1.000
_cell.angle_alpha   90.00
_cell.angle_beta   90.00
_cell.angle_gamma   90.00
#
_symmetry.space_group_name_H-M   'P 1'
#
loop_
_entity.id
_entity.type
_entity.pdbx_description
1 polymer ?
#
loop_
_entity_poly.entity_id
_entity_poly.type
_entity_poly.pdbx_seq_one_letter_code
_entity_poly.pdbx_strand_id
1 'polypeptide(L)'
;MARNVEEPAYTVVDTYALFEVRLYEETIQARVRTDGQHYSNATGGFRRIAGYIFGGNQRNQRIAMTAPVHMWAEDGAHWMAFTMPSSLSMEQLPAPNDEGVSLVPNLAGHLAVLAFSGRSHPEKVAKKSQRLLDAVKAEGMEVAGEVVLAVYN
;
A
#
# COMPACT_ATOMS: atom_id res chain seq x y z
N MET A 1 9.53 0.78 -19.98
CA MET A 1 8.35 0.05 -20.45
C MET A 1 7.36 -0.10 -19.33
N ALA A 2 6.14 0.31 -19.56
CA ALA A 2 5.12 0.16 -18.54
C ALA A 2 4.84 -1.32 -18.27
N ARG A 3 4.80 -1.69 -17.00
CA ARG A 3 4.39 -3.04 -16.63
C ARG A 3 2.88 -3.12 -16.68
N ASN A 4 2.39 -4.19 -17.28
CA ASN A 4 0.95 -4.44 -17.37
C ASN A 4 0.48 -5.22 -16.15
N VAL A 5 0.55 -4.57 -14.98
CA VAL A 5 0.11 -5.16 -13.72
C VAL A 5 -1.14 -4.45 -13.23
N GLU A 6 -1.95 -5.18 -12.48
CA GLU A 6 -3.17 -4.62 -11.93
C GLU A 6 -2.87 -3.59 -10.85
N GLU A 7 -3.66 -2.52 -10.82
CA GLU A 7 -3.64 -1.50 -9.76
C GLU A 7 -5.04 -1.36 -9.18
N PRO A 8 -5.15 -0.95 -7.90
CA PRO A 8 -6.46 -0.76 -7.29
C PRO A 8 -7.30 0.26 -8.06
N ALA A 9 -8.56 -0.06 -8.25
CA ALA A 9 -9.47 0.82 -8.98
C ALA A 9 -9.87 2.03 -8.13
N TYR A 10 -9.88 3.20 -8.74
CA TYR A 10 -10.32 4.43 -8.08
C TYR A 10 -10.98 5.39 -9.06
N THR A 11 -11.72 6.33 -8.49
CA THR A 11 -12.29 7.46 -9.23
C THR A 11 -11.77 8.74 -8.62
N VAL A 12 -11.29 9.68 -9.45
CA VAL A 12 -10.91 11.01 -8.96
C VAL A 12 -12.19 11.80 -8.72
N VAL A 13 -12.40 12.20 -7.46
CA VAL A 13 -13.61 12.93 -7.08
C VAL A 13 -13.37 14.42 -6.91
N ASP A 14 -12.12 14.83 -6.66
CA ASP A 14 -11.73 16.23 -6.54
C ASP A 14 -10.27 16.41 -6.90
N THR A 15 -9.93 17.60 -7.42
CA THR A 15 -8.55 17.93 -7.80
C THR A 15 -8.18 19.29 -7.21
N TYR A 16 -7.03 19.33 -6.54
CA TYR A 16 -6.47 20.53 -5.94
C TYR A 16 -5.08 20.79 -6.52
N ALA A 17 -4.46 21.91 -6.17
CA ALA A 17 -3.17 22.29 -6.74
C ALA A 17 -2.06 21.27 -6.45
N LEU A 18 -2.04 20.70 -5.23
CA LEU A 18 -0.96 19.80 -4.79
C LEU A 18 -1.38 18.33 -4.67
N PHE A 19 -2.65 18.05 -4.70
CA PHE A 19 -3.14 16.68 -4.50
C PHE A 19 -4.50 16.50 -5.16
N GLU A 20 -4.90 15.26 -5.28
CA GLU A 20 -6.25 14.91 -5.68
C GLU A 20 -6.89 14.00 -4.65
N VAL A 21 -8.21 14.01 -4.58
CA VAL A 21 -8.96 13.09 -3.73
C VAL A 21 -9.50 11.98 -4.61
N ARG A 22 -9.18 10.76 -4.23
CA ARG A 22 -9.61 9.55 -4.94
C ARG A 22 -10.53 8.73 -4.06
N LEU A 23 -11.58 8.20 -4.67
CA LEU A 23 -12.42 7.19 -4.04
C LEU A 23 -11.94 5.82 -4.53
N TYR A 24 -11.37 5.03 -3.62
CA TYR A 24 -10.89 3.68 -3.91
C TYR A 24 -11.95 2.65 -3.59
N GLU A 25 -12.00 1.60 -4.41
CA GLU A 25 -12.84 0.44 -4.15
C GLU A 25 -12.19 -0.46 -3.10
N GLU A 26 -13.00 -1.33 -2.50
CA GLU A 26 -12.51 -2.31 -1.53
C GLU A 26 -11.54 -3.28 -2.21
N THR A 27 -10.46 -3.61 -1.52
CA THR A 27 -9.48 -4.59 -1.97
C THR A 27 -9.13 -5.52 -0.81
N ILE A 28 -8.30 -6.52 -1.08
CA ILE A 28 -7.71 -7.37 -0.06
C ILE A 28 -6.21 -7.14 -0.09
N GLN A 29 -5.60 -6.98 1.07
CA GLN A 29 -4.17 -6.79 1.19
C GLN A 29 -3.52 -7.96 1.94
N ALA A 30 -2.34 -8.36 1.48
CA ALA A 30 -1.43 -9.18 2.27
C ALA A 30 -0.53 -8.22 3.02
N ARG A 31 -0.58 -8.24 4.35
CA ARG A 31 0.14 -7.32 5.22
C ARG A 31 1.18 -8.04 6.04
N VAL A 32 2.32 -7.37 6.26
CA VAL A 32 3.36 -7.86 7.13
C VAL A 32 3.96 -6.70 7.92
N ARG A 33 4.29 -6.96 9.19
CA ARG A 33 5.06 -6.03 9.98
C ARG A 33 6.53 -6.18 9.60
N THR A 34 7.18 -5.05 9.32
CA THR A 34 8.59 -5.05 8.97
C THR A 34 9.45 -4.75 10.20
N ASP A 35 10.65 -5.32 10.21
CA ASP A 35 11.64 -4.93 11.19
C ASP A 35 12.36 -3.69 10.67
N GLY A 36 12.76 -2.81 11.54
CA GLY A 36 13.47 -1.62 11.16
C GLY A 36 12.57 -0.39 11.08
N GLN A 37 13.21 0.76 11.05
CA GLN A 37 12.56 2.05 11.21
C GLN A 37 12.58 2.90 9.95
N HIS A 38 13.09 2.38 8.85
CA HIS A 38 13.22 3.09 7.59
C HIS A 38 12.74 2.23 6.43
N TYR A 39 12.31 2.87 5.38
CA TYR A 39 11.89 2.18 4.16
C TYR A 39 13.02 1.37 3.54
N SER A 40 14.27 1.75 3.79
CA SER A 40 15.44 0.99 3.36
C SER A 40 15.52 -0.40 4.00
N ASN A 41 14.87 -0.61 5.15
CA ASN A 41 14.85 -1.89 5.85
C ASN A 41 13.62 -2.74 5.49
N ALA A 42 12.89 -2.35 4.47
CA ALA A 42 11.67 -3.04 4.07
C ALA A 42 11.93 -4.37 3.35
N THR A 43 13.19 -4.66 2.98
CA THR A 43 13.55 -5.86 2.21
C THR A 43 13.05 -7.15 2.87
N GLY A 44 13.14 -7.26 4.20
CA GLY A 44 12.65 -8.43 4.92
C GLY A 44 11.15 -8.62 4.76
N GLY A 45 10.38 -7.54 4.90
CA GLY A 45 8.94 -7.57 4.69
C GLY A 45 8.58 -7.92 3.26
N PHE A 46 9.29 -7.32 2.31
CA PHE A 46 9.09 -7.61 0.90
C PHE A 46 9.29 -9.11 0.60
N ARG A 47 10.36 -9.70 1.12
CA ARG A 47 10.65 -11.13 0.92
C ARG A 47 9.55 -12.02 1.46
N ARG A 48 8.99 -11.67 2.60
CA ARG A 48 7.94 -12.46 3.24
C ARG A 48 6.66 -12.43 2.40
N ILE A 49 6.27 -11.27 1.90
CA ILE A 49 5.09 -11.17 1.04
C ILE A 49 5.37 -11.79 -0.32
N ALA A 50 6.56 -11.55 -0.90
CA ALA A 50 6.95 -12.17 -2.16
C ALA A 50 6.94 -13.71 -2.04
N GLY A 51 7.43 -14.24 -0.92
CA GLY A 51 7.35 -15.66 -0.64
C GLY A 51 5.92 -16.17 -0.71
N TYR A 52 5.00 -15.45 -0.10
CA TYR A 52 3.58 -15.81 -0.13
C TYR A 52 3.03 -15.87 -1.56
N ILE A 53 3.26 -14.84 -2.36
CA ILE A 53 2.69 -14.77 -3.72
C ILE A 53 3.39 -15.70 -4.72
N PHE A 54 4.63 -16.13 -4.43
CA PHE A 54 5.35 -17.07 -5.29
C PHE A 54 5.16 -18.54 -4.89
N GLY A 55 4.18 -18.84 -4.07
CA GLY A 55 3.81 -20.20 -3.74
C GLY A 55 4.00 -20.59 -2.29
N GLY A 56 4.48 -19.68 -1.42
CA GLY A 56 4.64 -19.93 0.01
C GLY A 56 3.31 -19.90 0.76
N ASN A 57 2.38 -20.75 0.37
CA ASN A 57 1.03 -20.79 0.92
C ASN A 57 0.52 -22.23 0.89
N GLN A 58 -0.63 -22.46 1.51
CA GLN A 58 -1.16 -23.81 1.72
C GLN A 58 -1.56 -24.54 0.44
N ARG A 59 -1.63 -23.83 -0.69
CA ARG A 59 -2.00 -24.44 -1.97
C ARG A 59 -0.85 -24.47 -2.97
N ASN A 60 0.34 -24.01 -2.59
CA ASN A 60 1.47 -23.81 -3.48
C ASN A 60 1.06 -23.02 -4.74
N GLN A 61 0.16 -22.07 -4.56
CA GLN A 61 -0.43 -21.30 -5.65
C GLN A 61 0.35 -20.01 -5.87
N ARG A 62 0.69 -19.74 -7.13
CA ARG A 62 1.26 -18.44 -7.49
C ARG A 62 0.14 -17.43 -7.64
N ILE A 63 0.39 -16.24 -7.10
CA ILE A 63 -0.55 -15.12 -7.15
C ILE A 63 0.08 -14.04 -8.01
N ALA A 64 -0.70 -13.42 -8.88
CA ALA A 64 -0.18 -12.38 -9.77
C ALA A 64 0.26 -11.15 -8.97
N MET A 65 1.37 -10.56 -9.38
CA MET A 65 1.84 -9.29 -8.80
C MET A 65 0.91 -8.15 -9.17
N THR A 66 0.70 -7.24 -8.23
CA THR A 66 0.00 -5.99 -8.46
C THR A 66 0.92 -4.82 -8.07
N ALA A 67 0.48 -3.61 -8.31
CA ALA A 67 1.12 -2.38 -7.84
C ALA A 67 0.05 -1.49 -7.24
N PRO A 68 0.35 -0.64 -6.29
CA PRO A 68 1.66 -0.39 -5.67
C PRO A 68 1.94 -1.28 -4.46
N VAL A 69 3.17 -1.18 -3.95
CA VAL A 69 3.51 -1.67 -2.61
C VAL A 69 3.22 -0.54 -1.64
N HIS A 70 2.47 -0.83 -0.60
CA HIS A 70 2.13 0.15 0.44
C HIS A 70 3.03 0.01 1.64
N MET A 71 3.49 1.13 2.19
CA MET A 71 4.30 1.17 3.40
C MET A 71 3.83 2.29 4.30
N TRP A 72 3.71 2.02 5.60
CA TRP A 72 3.29 3.02 6.58
C TRP A 72 3.79 2.66 7.96
N ALA A 73 3.71 3.64 8.87
CA ALA A 73 4.00 3.44 10.29
C ALA A 73 2.72 3.62 11.09
N GLU A 74 2.48 2.73 12.03
CA GLU A 74 1.29 2.76 12.87
C GLU A 74 1.60 2.07 14.19
N ASP A 75 1.21 2.71 15.30
CA ASP A 75 1.37 2.17 16.66
C ASP A 75 2.81 1.72 16.96
N GLY A 76 3.79 2.51 16.52
CA GLY A 76 5.20 2.24 16.77
C GLY A 76 5.81 1.15 15.90
N ALA A 77 5.07 0.64 14.93
CA ALA A 77 5.53 -0.40 14.03
C ALA A 77 5.50 0.07 12.58
N HIS A 78 6.34 -0.53 11.76
CA HIS A 78 6.35 -0.31 10.30
C HIS A 78 5.69 -1.50 9.63
N TRP A 79 4.86 -1.18 8.63
CA TRP A 79 4.05 -2.16 7.92
C TRP A 79 4.29 -2.07 6.42
N MET A 80 4.09 -3.18 5.75
CA MET A 80 4.11 -3.28 4.30
C MET A 80 2.91 -4.10 3.84
N ALA A 81 2.32 -3.73 2.71
CA ALA A 81 1.20 -4.47 2.16
C ALA A 81 1.26 -4.53 0.64
N PHE A 82 0.78 -5.64 0.11
CA PHE A 82 0.51 -5.82 -1.31
C PHE A 82 -0.98 -6.01 -1.50
N THR A 83 -1.55 -5.36 -2.50
CA THR A 83 -2.94 -5.59 -2.87
C THR A 83 -3.05 -6.89 -3.64
N MET A 84 -4.01 -7.73 -3.26
CA MET A 84 -4.25 -8.97 -3.98
C MET A 84 -5.01 -8.70 -5.27
N PRO A 85 -4.86 -9.58 -6.30
CA PRO A 85 -5.62 -9.42 -7.54
C PRO A 85 -7.11 -9.40 -7.29
N SER A 86 -7.83 -8.55 -8.00
CA SER A 86 -9.28 -8.39 -7.84
C SER A 86 -10.07 -9.65 -8.24
N SER A 87 -9.45 -10.50 -9.04
CA SER A 87 -10.07 -11.77 -9.46
C SER A 87 -10.17 -12.81 -8.35
N LEU A 88 -9.49 -12.59 -7.22
CA LEU A 88 -9.46 -13.54 -6.11
C LEU A 88 -10.22 -12.97 -4.90
N SER A 89 -11.22 -13.70 -4.44
CA SER A 89 -11.93 -13.39 -3.20
C SER A 89 -11.11 -13.87 -1.99
N MET A 90 -11.51 -13.44 -0.80
CA MET A 90 -10.87 -13.89 0.45
C MET A 90 -10.87 -15.42 0.56
N GLU A 91 -11.96 -16.07 0.14
CA GLU A 91 -12.09 -17.52 0.19
C GLU A 91 -11.21 -18.23 -0.82
N GLN A 92 -10.92 -17.59 -1.95
CA GLN A 92 -10.09 -18.14 -3.01
C GLN A 92 -8.60 -17.96 -2.74
N LEU A 93 -8.25 -17.04 -1.86
CA LEU A 93 -6.85 -16.78 -1.52
C LEU A 93 -6.34 -17.91 -0.60
N PRO A 94 -5.19 -18.52 -0.93
CA PRO A 94 -4.63 -19.55 -0.07
C PRO A 94 -4.09 -18.94 1.22
N ALA A 95 -4.12 -19.70 2.30
CA ALA A 95 -3.57 -19.26 3.58
C ALA A 95 -2.05 -19.13 3.50
N PRO A 96 -1.45 -18.04 4.01
CA PRO A 96 0.00 -17.91 4.04
C PRO A 96 0.65 -18.98 4.92
N ASN A 97 1.82 -19.49 4.52
CA ASN A 97 2.63 -20.35 5.37
C ASN A 97 3.31 -19.56 6.48
N ASP A 98 3.64 -18.30 6.21
CA ASP A 98 4.25 -17.40 7.19
C ASP A 98 3.14 -16.80 8.07
N GLU A 99 3.18 -17.08 9.36
CA GLU A 99 2.19 -16.59 10.32
C GLU A 99 2.20 -15.06 10.45
N GLY A 100 3.29 -14.41 10.08
CA GLY A 100 3.39 -12.95 10.11
C GLY A 100 2.73 -12.26 8.92
N VAL A 101 2.33 -13.02 7.90
CA VAL A 101 1.61 -12.46 6.75
C VAL A 101 0.12 -12.64 6.98
N SER A 102 -0.62 -11.53 6.99
CA SER A 102 -2.07 -11.54 7.22
C SER A 102 -2.81 -11.06 5.97
N LEU A 103 -3.90 -11.72 5.66
CA LEU A 103 -4.82 -11.26 4.60
C LEU A 103 -5.92 -10.42 5.25
N VAL A 104 -6.03 -9.18 4.83
CA VAL A 104 -6.91 -8.20 5.49
C VAL A 104 -7.75 -7.46 4.44
N PRO A 105 -9.07 -7.30 4.66
CA PRO A 105 -9.86 -6.42 3.81
C PRO A 105 -9.38 -4.98 3.95
N ASN A 106 -9.22 -4.30 2.81
CA ASN A 106 -8.93 -2.88 2.78
C ASN A 106 -10.17 -2.18 2.25
N LEU A 107 -10.91 -1.56 3.16
CA LEU A 107 -12.24 -1.05 2.86
C LEU A 107 -12.20 0.10 1.86
N ALA A 108 -13.28 0.25 1.10
CA ALA A 108 -13.47 1.39 0.21
C ALA A 108 -13.40 2.70 1.00
N GLY A 109 -12.84 3.73 0.38
CA GLY A 109 -12.75 5.02 1.06
C GLY A 109 -12.05 6.09 0.22
N HIS A 110 -12.08 7.29 0.76
CA HIS A 110 -11.46 8.45 0.13
C HIS A 110 -10.02 8.61 0.60
N LEU A 111 -9.11 8.87 -0.33
CA LEU A 111 -7.72 9.17 -0.03
C LEU A 111 -7.30 10.46 -0.74
N ALA A 112 -6.61 11.33 -0.02
CA ALA A 112 -5.90 12.45 -0.61
C ALA A 112 -4.55 11.94 -1.09
N VAL A 113 -4.21 12.18 -2.35
CA VAL A 113 -3.03 11.59 -2.98
C VAL A 113 -2.16 12.69 -3.58
N LEU A 114 -0.90 12.71 -3.16
CA LEU A 114 0.13 13.56 -3.74
C LEU A 114 1.13 12.63 -4.44
N ALA A 115 1.25 12.79 -5.75
CA ALA A 115 2.17 11.98 -6.55
C ALA A 115 3.52 12.69 -6.68
N PHE A 116 4.60 11.93 -6.65
CA PHE A 116 5.93 12.44 -6.89
C PHE A 116 6.77 11.35 -7.55
N SER A 117 7.91 11.75 -8.12
CA SER A 117 8.81 10.83 -8.81
C SER A 117 10.20 10.87 -8.17
N GLY A 118 11.04 9.93 -8.60
CA GLY A 118 12.39 9.78 -8.08
C GLY A 118 12.46 8.84 -6.90
N ARG A 119 13.61 8.80 -6.24
CA ARG A 119 13.83 7.87 -5.13
C ARG A 119 13.05 8.26 -3.88
N SER A 120 12.60 7.24 -3.14
CA SER A 120 11.82 7.41 -1.92
C SER A 120 12.74 7.46 -0.69
N HIS A 121 13.61 8.46 -0.62
CA HIS A 121 14.43 8.66 0.57
C HIS A 121 13.55 9.05 1.76
N PRO A 122 13.87 8.61 2.99
CA PRO A 122 13.07 8.94 4.17
C PRO A 122 12.83 10.43 4.35
N GLU A 123 13.83 11.27 4.11
CA GLU A 123 13.68 12.72 4.22
C GLU A 123 12.70 13.28 3.19
N LYS A 124 12.78 12.79 1.96
CA LYS A 124 11.87 13.21 0.89
C LYS A 124 10.45 12.78 1.18
N VAL A 125 10.27 11.55 1.64
CA VAL A 125 8.96 11.03 2.01
C VAL A 125 8.38 11.85 3.16
N ALA A 126 9.16 12.17 4.18
CA ALA A 126 8.71 13.00 5.29
C ALA A 126 8.26 14.39 4.84
N LYS A 127 9.02 15.03 3.95
CA LYS A 127 8.67 16.35 3.41
C LYS A 127 7.39 16.30 2.58
N LYS A 128 7.25 15.29 1.73
CA LYS A 128 6.05 15.12 0.89
C LYS A 128 4.83 14.81 1.74
N SER A 129 4.99 13.99 2.79
CA SER A 129 3.92 13.67 3.72
C SER A 129 3.42 14.90 4.45
N GLN A 130 4.34 15.72 4.96
CA GLN A 130 3.98 16.95 5.65
C GLN A 130 3.29 17.93 4.71
N ARG A 131 3.79 18.04 3.50
CA ARG A 131 3.20 18.91 2.48
C ARG A 131 1.77 18.50 2.15
N LEU A 132 1.52 17.19 2.02
CA LEU A 132 0.18 16.67 1.80
C LEU A 132 -0.74 16.98 2.98
N LEU A 133 -0.28 16.71 4.20
CA LEU A 133 -1.07 16.98 5.39
C LEU A 133 -1.44 18.46 5.51
N ASP A 134 -0.49 19.34 5.28
CA ASP A 134 -0.73 20.79 5.35
C ASP A 134 -1.73 21.24 4.28
N ALA A 135 -1.60 20.70 3.06
CA ALA A 135 -2.50 21.04 1.96
C ALA A 135 -3.93 20.56 2.22
N VAL A 136 -4.07 19.36 2.76
CA VAL A 136 -5.38 18.78 3.10
C VAL A 136 -6.06 19.63 4.19
N LYS A 137 -5.31 20.00 5.22
CA LYS A 137 -5.83 20.86 6.31
C LYS A 137 -6.22 22.24 5.79
N ALA A 138 -5.44 22.81 4.88
CA ALA A 138 -5.74 24.10 4.29
C ALA A 138 -7.07 24.11 3.53
N GLU A 139 -7.49 22.95 3.02
CA GLU A 139 -8.78 22.78 2.36
C GLU A 139 -9.92 22.46 3.34
N GLY A 140 -9.64 22.47 4.62
CA GLY A 140 -10.67 22.25 5.66
C GLY A 140 -11.05 20.79 5.87
N MET A 141 -10.24 19.86 5.37
CA MET A 141 -10.53 18.43 5.51
C MET A 141 -9.82 17.84 6.73
N GLU A 142 -10.46 16.86 7.34
CA GLU A 142 -9.88 16.12 8.45
C GLU A 142 -9.19 14.86 7.93
N VAL A 143 -8.04 14.54 8.52
CA VAL A 143 -7.27 13.33 8.21
C VAL A 143 -7.74 12.21 9.14
N ALA A 144 -8.16 11.09 8.56
CA ALA A 144 -8.73 9.98 9.32
C ALA A 144 -7.73 8.89 9.68
N GLY A 145 -6.55 8.87 9.05
CA GLY A 145 -5.59 7.78 9.27
C GLY A 145 -4.16 8.19 8.96
N GLU A 146 -3.30 7.20 8.96
CA GLU A 146 -1.87 7.39 8.73
C GLU A 146 -1.57 7.69 7.26
N VAL A 147 -0.49 8.43 7.02
CA VAL A 147 0.02 8.63 5.67
C VAL A 147 0.67 7.34 5.20
N VAL A 148 0.33 6.92 3.98
CA VAL A 148 0.84 5.69 3.37
C VAL A 148 1.68 6.05 2.16
N LEU A 149 2.89 5.50 2.08
CA LEU A 149 3.72 5.58 0.89
C LEU A 149 3.30 4.46 -0.06
N ALA A 150 3.02 4.80 -1.31
CA ALA A 150 2.67 3.84 -2.34
C ALA A 150 3.76 3.84 -3.41
N VAL A 151 4.45 2.74 -3.54
CA VAL A 151 5.59 2.59 -4.48
C VAL A 151 5.14 1.76 -5.67
N TYR A 152 5.16 2.36 -6.86
CA TYR A 152 4.67 1.71 -8.07
C TYR A 152 5.76 0.97 -8.85
N ASN A 153 7.04 1.26 -8.59
CA ASN A 153 8.15 0.58 -9.27
C ASN A 153 9.46 0.66 -8.46
#